data_133701b46193a08426ff3b5a7498c40c
#
_entry.id   133701b46193a08426ff3b5a7498c40c
#
_cell.length_a   1.000
_cell.length_b   1.000
_cell.length_c   1.000
_cell.angle_alpha   90.00
_cell.angle_beta   90.00
_cell.angle_gamma   90.00
#
_symmetry.space_group_name_H-M   'P 1'
#
loop_
_entity.id
_entity.type
_entity.pdbx_description
1 polymer ?
#
loop_
_entity_poly.entity_id
_entity_poly.type
_entity_poly.pdbx_seq_one_letter_code
_entity_poly.pdbx_strand_id
1 'polypeptide(L)'
;MSAEAFVPDTNSLKALREAAADCRGCPLHGPATQTVFGEGPRRARLMMVGEMPGDREDLAGHVFVGPAGRELDAALARVGIARSDAYVTNAVKHFKFRERGKRRIHDTPKKSEVDACLPWLREELRLVKPEVLLILGAVAGKALLGSSFRLTRSRGEPLESDLAPCVMATIHPAAILRAPDGEARQAEREAFVDDLQAVAARLDG
;
A
#
# COMPACT_ATOMS: atom_id res chain seq x y z
N MET A 1 -7.82 20.30 -4.98
CA MET A 1 -6.55 20.17 -4.24
C MET A 1 -5.81 18.96 -4.79
N SER A 2 -4.51 19.05 -4.92
CA SER A 2 -3.63 17.96 -5.38
C SER A 2 -2.28 18.06 -4.68
N ALA A 3 -1.62 16.92 -4.46
CA ALA A 3 -0.25 16.87 -3.95
C ALA A 3 0.79 17.33 -4.99
N GLU A 4 0.42 17.52 -6.24
CA GLU A 4 1.32 17.83 -7.35
C GLU A 4 2.22 19.05 -7.08
N ALA A 5 1.66 20.10 -6.47
CA ALA A 5 2.41 21.31 -6.11
C ALA A 5 3.47 21.09 -5.00
N PHE A 6 3.42 19.97 -4.30
CA PHE A 6 4.35 19.60 -3.21
C PHE A 6 5.41 18.59 -3.66
N VAL A 7 5.21 17.93 -4.80
CA VAL A 7 6.13 16.91 -5.32
C VAL A 7 7.32 17.61 -5.98
N PRO A 8 8.54 17.45 -5.47
CA PRO A 8 9.72 18.04 -6.07
C PRO A 8 10.17 17.26 -7.31
N ASP A 9 10.79 17.94 -8.25
CA ASP A 9 11.56 17.29 -9.32
C ASP A 9 12.87 16.74 -8.73
N THR A 10 12.90 15.44 -8.46
CA THR A 10 14.04 14.78 -7.82
C THR A 10 14.20 13.33 -8.25
N ASN A 11 15.43 12.83 -8.18
CA ASN A 11 15.74 11.41 -8.36
C ASN A 11 16.09 10.71 -7.02
N SER A 12 15.70 11.29 -5.88
CA SER A 12 15.99 10.80 -4.54
C SER A 12 14.72 10.47 -3.77
N LEU A 13 14.53 9.20 -3.38
CA LEU A 13 13.44 8.79 -2.47
C LEU A 13 13.53 9.53 -1.11
N LYS A 14 14.74 9.84 -0.64
CA LYS A 14 14.93 10.60 0.60
C LYS A 14 14.37 12.01 0.45
N ALA A 15 14.76 12.73 -0.60
CA ALA A 15 14.25 14.09 -0.86
C ALA A 15 12.73 14.10 -1.09
N LEU A 16 12.20 13.06 -1.77
CA LEU A 16 10.76 12.90 -1.99
C LEU A 16 10.01 12.70 -0.66
N ARG A 17 10.54 11.89 0.26
CA ARG A 17 9.98 11.67 1.59
C ARG A 17 10.02 12.95 2.44
N GLU A 18 11.13 13.66 2.43
CA GLU A 18 11.31 14.93 3.15
C GLU A 18 10.27 15.97 2.67
N ALA A 19 10.07 16.11 1.37
CA ALA A 19 9.06 17.00 0.82
C ALA A 19 7.63 16.57 1.15
N ALA A 20 7.37 15.27 1.21
CA ALA A 20 6.04 14.73 1.55
C ALA A 20 5.62 15.02 3.00
N ALA A 21 6.57 15.24 3.92
CA ALA A 21 6.29 15.54 5.31
C ALA A 21 5.43 16.81 5.48
N ASP A 22 5.61 17.80 4.59
CA ASP A 22 4.87 19.05 4.60
C ASP A 22 3.68 19.10 3.64
N CYS A 23 3.28 17.95 3.09
CA CYS A 23 2.22 17.87 2.09
C CYS A 23 0.85 18.28 2.67
N ARG A 24 0.22 19.26 2.03
CA ARG A 24 -1.15 19.74 2.33
C ARG A 24 -2.07 19.61 1.12
N GLY A 25 -1.78 18.68 0.21
CA GLY A 25 -2.48 18.49 -1.06
C GLY A 25 -3.89 17.92 -0.95
N CYS A 26 -4.31 17.42 0.22
CA CYS A 26 -5.66 16.94 0.47
C CYS A 26 -6.09 17.25 1.92
N PRO A 27 -7.41 17.24 2.23
CA PRO A 27 -7.88 17.58 3.58
C PRO A 27 -7.46 16.61 4.69
N LEU A 28 -6.96 15.43 4.34
CA LEU A 28 -6.54 14.42 5.33
C LEU A 28 -5.31 14.84 6.13
N HIS A 29 -4.48 15.76 5.62
CA HIS A 29 -3.30 16.27 6.34
C HIS A 29 -3.66 16.94 7.68
N GLY A 30 -4.86 17.56 7.79
CA GLY A 30 -5.26 18.28 8.98
C GLY A 30 -5.52 17.38 10.19
N PRO A 31 -6.34 16.32 10.10
CA PRO A 31 -6.61 15.42 11.21
C PRO A 31 -5.53 14.36 11.44
N ALA A 32 -4.74 13.98 10.42
CA ALA A 32 -3.68 13.00 10.56
C ALA A 32 -2.53 13.52 11.45
N THR A 33 -1.85 12.61 12.15
CA THR A 33 -0.71 12.96 13.00
C THR A 33 0.49 13.37 12.16
N GLN A 34 0.72 12.69 11.04
CA GLN A 34 1.84 12.92 10.14
C GLN A 34 1.62 12.26 8.78
N THR A 35 2.48 12.60 7.82
CA THR A 35 2.60 11.87 6.57
C THR A 35 3.32 10.55 6.82
N VAL A 36 2.75 9.44 6.32
CA VAL A 36 3.38 8.12 6.33
C VAL A 36 3.79 7.78 4.90
N PHE A 37 5.08 7.98 4.62
CA PHE A 37 5.67 7.76 3.29
C PHE A 37 6.14 6.32 3.12
N GLY A 38 6.33 5.86 1.87
CA GLY A 38 6.81 4.51 1.58
C GLY A 38 8.22 4.23 2.09
N GLU A 39 8.53 2.95 2.35
CA GLU A 39 9.78 2.48 2.91
C GLU A 39 10.33 1.27 2.15
N GLY A 40 11.63 1.18 2.07
CA GLY A 40 12.36 0.09 1.43
C GLY A 40 13.48 0.58 0.51
N PRO A 41 14.21 -0.35 -0.11
CA PRO A 41 15.30 -0.03 -1.02
C PRO A 41 14.80 0.68 -2.28
N ARG A 42 15.57 1.64 -2.77
CA ARG A 42 15.25 2.31 -4.06
C ARG A 42 15.22 1.34 -5.24
N ARG A 43 15.98 0.26 -5.18
CA ARG A 43 16.06 -0.76 -6.24
C ARG A 43 15.35 -2.05 -5.82
N ALA A 44 14.27 -1.93 -5.03
CA ALA A 44 13.47 -3.08 -4.68
C ALA A 44 12.87 -3.72 -5.93
N ARG A 45 13.07 -5.02 -6.11
CA ARG A 45 12.44 -5.78 -7.20
C ARG A 45 10.94 -5.92 -6.99
N LEU A 46 10.48 -5.96 -5.72
CA LEU A 46 9.08 -6.00 -5.31
C LEU A 46 8.66 -4.65 -4.70
N MET A 47 7.57 -4.08 -5.22
CA MET A 47 6.89 -2.95 -4.60
C MET A 47 5.48 -3.35 -4.21
N MET A 48 5.10 -3.09 -2.97
CA MET A 48 3.76 -3.36 -2.44
C MET A 48 3.02 -2.07 -2.13
N VAL A 49 1.78 -1.95 -2.60
CA VAL A 49 0.97 -0.73 -2.47
C VAL A 49 -0.34 -1.05 -1.77
N GLY A 50 -0.52 -0.54 -0.54
CA GLY A 50 -1.76 -0.60 0.21
C GLY A 50 -2.67 0.61 -0.02
N GLU A 51 -3.73 0.71 0.79
CA GLU A 51 -4.74 1.76 0.72
C GLU A 51 -4.23 3.08 1.33
N MET A 52 -4.06 3.10 2.64
CA MET A 52 -3.61 4.24 3.44
C MET A 52 -3.08 3.77 4.79
N PRO A 53 -2.35 4.62 5.54
CA PRO A 53 -1.92 4.30 6.90
C PRO A 53 -3.11 3.96 7.80
N GLY A 54 -2.89 3.06 8.76
CA GLY A 54 -3.79 2.86 9.90
C GLY A 54 -3.39 3.73 11.10
N ASP A 55 -4.08 3.54 12.23
CA ASP A 55 -3.83 4.29 13.47
C ASP A 55 -2.39 4.13 13.99
N ARG A 56 -1.88 2.90 13.96
CA ARG A 56 -0.51 2.61 14.41
C ARG A 56 0.54 3.22 13.49
N GLU A 57 0.33 3.15 12.19
CA GLU A 57 1.20 3.73 11.18
C GLU A 57 1.22 5.26 11.28
N ASP A 58 0.07 5.89 11.47
CA ASP A 58 -0.06 7.34 11.62
C ASP A 58 0.68 7.87 12.86
N LEU A 59 0.64 7.12 13.96
CA LEU A 59 1.37 7.45 15.19
C LEU A 59 2.87 7.21 15.06
N ALA A 60 3.27 6.11 14.42
CA ALA A 60 4.67 5.70 14.31
C ALA A 60 5.43 6.38 13.17
N GLY A 61 4.73 6.84 12.12
CA GLY A 61 5.35 7.36 10.90
C GLY A 61 5.88 6.29 9.95
N HIS A 62 5.58 5.01 10.18
CA HIS A 62 6.09 3.86 9.43
C HIS A 62 4.96 3.06 8.79
N VAL A 63 5.20 2.51 7.58
CA VAL A 63 4.21 1.72 6.85
C VAL A 63 4.07 0.31 7.40
N PHE A 64 2.83 -0.18 7.50
CA PHE A 64 2.51 -1.57 7.85
C PHE A 64 3.15 -2.06 9.17
N VAL A 65 3.11 -1.25 10.23
CA VAL A 65 3.58 -1.61 11.58
C VAL A 65 2.45 -2.08 12.50
N GLY A 66 1.22 -1.93 12.07
CA GLY A 66 0.03 -2.36 12.81
C GLY A 66 -0.32 -3.84 12.60
N PRO A 67 -1.54 -4.25 13.00
CA PRO A 67 -1.98 -5.65 12.88
C PRO A 67 -1.96 -6.18 11.44
N ALA A 68 -2.35 -5.38 10.46
CA ALA A 68 -2.30 -5.75 9.04
C ALA A 68 -0.86 -5.97 8.55
N GLY A 69 0.09 -5.17 9.04
CA GLY A 69 1.52 -5.35 8.76
C GLY A 69 2.05 -6.68 9.28
N ARG A 70 1.64 -7.10 10.49
CA ARG A 70 2.04 -8.41 11.02
C ARG A 70 1.53 -9.58 10.18
N GLU A 71 0.30 -9.50 9.64
CA GLU A 71 -0.21 -10.53 8.70
C GLU A 71 0.61 -10.53 7.40
N LEU A 72 0.98 -9.34 6.89
CA LEU A 72 1.84 -9.22 5.71
C LEU A 72 3.23 -9.82 5.98
N ASP A 73 3.87 -9.45 7.07
CA ASP A 73 5.22 -9.93 7.42
C ASP A 73 5.26 -11.44 7.61
N ALA A 74 4.23 -12.01 8.28
CA ALA A 74 4.11 -13.45 8.46
C ALA A 74 3.95 -14.19 7.13
N ALA A 75 3.17 -13.64 6.19
CA ALA A 75 2.97 -14.23 4.88
C ALA A 75 4.23 -14.12 4.00
N LEU A 76 4.92 -12.97 4.00
CA LEU A 76 6.20 -12.79 3.29
C LEU A 76 7.26 -13.78 3.78
N ALA A 77 7.38 -13.98 5.10
CA ALA A 77 8.30 -14.94 5.68
C ALA A 77 8.02 -16.39 5.24
N ARG A 78 6.74 -16.75 5.09
CA ARG A 78 6.35 -18.10 4.63
C ARG A 78 6.76 -18.38 3.17
N VAL A 79 6.84 -17.36 2.34
CA VAL A 79 7.24 -17.47 0.93
C VAL A 79 8.69 -17.08 0.67
N GLY A 80 9.48 -16.86 1.74
CA GLY A 80 10.91 -16.57 1.63
C GLY A 80 11.26 -15.17 1.15
N ILE A 81 10.32 -14.22 1.14
CA ILE A 81 10.58 -12.83 0.78
C ILE A 81 10.96 -12.03 2.04
N ALA A 82 12.17 -11.49 2.07
CA ALA A 82 12.57 -10.60 3.15
C ALA A 82 11.86 -9.24 3.00
N ARG A 83 11.19 -8.79 4.07
CA ARG A 83 10.51 -7.49 4.10
C ARG A 83 11.45 -6.34 3.74
N SER A 84 12.72 -6.42 4.17
CA SER A 84 13.78 -5.43 3.90
C SER A 84 14.11 -5.26 2.42
N ASP A 85 13.82 -6.25 1.58
CA ASP A 85 14.14 -6.26 0.16
C ASP A 85 12.99 -5.69 -0.69
N ALA A 86 11.82 -5.50 -0.07
CA ALA A 86 10.66 -4.94 -0.71
C ALA A 86 10.49 -3.43 -0.40
N TYR A 87 9.96 -2.67 -1.36
CA TYR A 87 9.46 -1.32 -1.13
C TYR A 87 7.98 -1.38 -0.80
N VAL A 88 7.58 -0.84 0.33
CA VAL A 88 6.19 -0.90 0.80
C VAL A 88 5.64 0.51 0.99
N THR A 89 4.47 0.76 0.46
CA THR A 89 3.81 2.06 0.53
C THR A 89 2.29 1.95 0.51
N ASN A 90 1.61 3.08 0.49
CA ASN A 90 0.17 3.20 0.35
C ASN A 90 -0.21 4.20 -0.75
N ALA A 91 -1.39 4.07 -1.33
CA ALA A 91 -1.94 5.03 -2.30
C ALA A 91 -2.17 6.41 -1.67
N VAL A 92 -2.58 6.45 -0.41
CA VAL A 92 -2.78 7.68 0.37
C VAL A 92 -1.75 7.73 1.50
N LYS A 93 -1.16 8.91 1.74
CA LYS A 93 -0.07 9.09 2.72
C LYS A 93 -0.53 9.56 4.10
N HIS A 94 -1.81 9.87 4.27
CA HIS A 94 -2.38 10.32 5.55
C HIS A 94 -3.51 9.39 6.00
N PHE A 95 -3.62 9.20 7.31
CA PHE A 95 -4.67 8.39 7.91
C PHE A 95 -6.00 9.13 7.89
N LYS A 96 -7.04 8.49 7.36
CA LYS A 96 -8.41 8.95 7.47
C LYS A 96 -9.15 8.17 8.54
N PHE A 97 -9.74 8.88 9.48
CA PHE A 97 -10.48 8.27 10.57
C PHE A 97 -11.72 9.09 10.96
N ARG A 98 -12.57 8.45 11.70
CA ARG A 98 -13.63 9.08 12.50
C ARG A 98 -13.39 8.75 13.97
N GLU A 99 -13.70 9.69 14.84
CA GLU A 99 -13.60 9.46 16.28
C GLU A 99 -14.82 8.70 16.80
N ARG A 100 -14.56 7.73 17.67
CA ARG A 100 -15.59 7.03 18.46
C ARG A 100 -15.10 6.94 19.89
N GLY A 101 -15.54 7.88 20.73
CA GLY A 101 -14.96 8.09 22.04
C GLY A 101 -13.47 8.44 21.93
N LYS A 102 -12.62 7.69 22.61
CA LYS A 102 -11.15 7.87 22.58
C LYS A 102 -10.45 7.11 21.41
N ARG A 103 -11.21 6.44 20.53
CA ARG A 103 -10.64 5.62 19.46
C ARG A 103 -10.76 6.31 18.11
N ARG A 104 -9.69 6.31 17.33
CA ARG A 104 -9.68 6.69 15.94
C ARG A 104 -9.99 5.45 15.09
N ILE A 105 -11.17 5.45 14.47
CA ILE A 105 -11.64 4.32 13.65
C ILE A 105 -11.38 4.64 12.19
N HIS A 106 -10.69 3.74 11.52
CA HIS A 106 -10.42 3.80 10.07
C HIS A 106 -11.69 4.13 9.28
N ASP A 107 -11.57 5.07 8.36
CA ASP A 107 -12.61 5.43 7.41
C ASP A 107 -12.03 5.44 5.99
N THR A 108 -12.71 4.80 5.05
CA THR A 108 -12.19 4.66 3.68
C THR A 108 -11.98 6.02 3.00
N PRO A 109 -10.83 6.26 2.34
CA PRO A 109 -10.58 7.51 1.65
C PRO A 109 -11.55 7.67 0.47
N LYS A 110 -12.04 8.90 0.26
CA LYS A 110 -12.84 9.24 -0.91
C LYS A 110 -11.96 9.20 -2.16
N LYS A 111 -12.57 8.94 -3.32
CA LYS A 111 -11.85 8.97 -4.59
C LYS A 111 -11.04 10.27 -4.77
N SER A 112 -11.61 11.42 -4.46
CA SER A 112 -10.92 12.72 -4.57
C SER A 112 -9.70 12.85 -3.64
N GLU A 113 -9.71 12.20 -2.48
CA GLU A 113 -8.58 12.18 -1.54
C GLU A 113 -7.46 11.25 -2.06
N VAL A 114 -7.85 10.12 -2.65
CA VAL A 114 -6.93 9.21 -3.33
C VAL A 114 -6.28 9.90 -4.52
N ASP A 115 -7.09 10.47 -5.44
CA ASP A 115 -6.61 11.16 -6.64
C ASP A 115 -5.65 12.32 -6.29
N ALA A 116 -5.96 13.06 -5.23
CA ALA A 116 -5.10 14.15 -4.75
C ALA A 116 -3.73 13.66 -4.24
N CYS A 117 -3.63 12.43 -3.75
CA CYS A 117 -2.40 11.84 -3.20
C CYS A 117 -1.58 11.05 -4.23
N LEU A 118 -2.18 10.65 -5.36
CA LEU A 118 -1.53 9.85 -6.41
C LEU A 118 -0.20 10.41 -6.94
N PRO A 119 0.04 11.74 -7.04
CA PRO A 119 1.32 12.25 -7.48
C PRO A 119 2.52 11.69 -6.70
N TRP A 120 2.39 11.51 -5.37
CA TRP A 120 3.42 10.86 -4.57
C TRP A 120 3.68 9.41 -4.97
N LEU A 121 2.61 8.62 -5.13
CA LEU A 121 2.74 7.21 -5.51
C LEU A 121 3.34 7.04 -6.91
N ARG A 122 3.01 7.93 -7.86
CA ARG A 122 3.59 7.92 -9.21
C ARG A 122 5.09 8.15 -9.17
N GLU A 123 5.56 9.08 -8.34
CA GLU A 123 6.98 9.35 -8.16
C GLU A 123 7.71 8.21 -7.46
N GLU A 124 7.09 7.57 -6.45
CA GLU A 124 7.65 6.35 -5.86
C GLU A 124 7.82 5.25 -6.92
N LEU A 125 6.81 4.98 -7.74
CA LEU A 125 6.88 4.00 -8.84
C LEU A 125 7.99 4.38 -9.85
N ARG A 126 8.06 5.65 -10.25
CA ARG A 126 9.09 6.15 -11.17
C ARG A 126 10.51 5.97 -10.63
N LEU A 127 10.70 6.15 -9.32
CA LEU A 127 12.01 6.06 -8.68
C LEU A 127 12.42 4.63 -8.33
N VAL A 128 11.48 3.81 -7.87
CA VAL A 128 11.74 2.40 -7.49
C VAL A 128 11.89 1.54 -8.73
N LYS A 129 10.99 1.67 -9.71
CA LYS A 129 10.93 0.85 -10.95
C LYS A 129 10.94 -0.64 -10.65
N PRO A 130 9.96 -1.16 -9.90
CA PRO A 130 9.95 -2.55 -9.49
C PRO A 130 9.77 -3.48 -10.69
N GLU A 131 10.26 -4.72 -10.58
CA GLU A 131 9.98 -5.81 -11.52
C GLU A 131 8.55 -6.33 -11.28
N VAL A 132 8.16 -6.44 -10.00
CA VAL A 132 6.82 -6.87 -9.59
C VAL A 132 6.15 -5.79 -8.74
N LEU A 133 4.98 -5.35 -9.16
CA LEU A 133 4.09 -4.47 -8.41
C LEU A 133 2.95 -5.28 -7.83
N LEU A 134 2.91 -5.44 -6.50
CA LEU A 134 1.83 -6.10 -5.79
C LEU A 134 0.87 -5.08 -5.19
N ILE A 135 -0.37 -5.11 -5.62
CA ILE A 135 -1.45 -4.23 -5.17
C ILE A 135 -2.23 -4.92 -4.05
N LEU A 136 -2.28 -4.29 -2.88
CA LEU A 136 -2.94 -4.79 -1.67
C LEU A 136 -4.32 -4.14 -1.50
N GLY A 137 -5.36 -4.80 -1.98
CA GLY A 137 -6.75 -4.40 -1.78
C GLY A 137 -7.35 -3.57 -2.91
N ALA A 138 -8.68 -3.45 -2.86
CA ALA A 138 -9.47 -2.85 -3.94
C ALA A 138 -9.27 -1.33 -4.09
N VAL A 139 -8.97 -0.61 -3.00
CA VAL A 139 -8.78 0.85 -3.05
C VAL A 139 -7.49 1.18 -3.80
N ALA A 140 -6.38 0.52 -3.44
CA ALA A 140 -5.11 0.66 -4.16
C ALA A 140 -5.25 0.22 -5.62
N GLY A 141 -5.99 -0.87 -5.88
CA GLY A 141 -6.24 -1.35 -7.23
C GLY A 141 -7.01 -0.33 -8.09
N LYS A 142 -8.07 0.26 -7.56
CA LYS A 142 -8.80 1.31 -8.28
C LYS A 142 -7.98 2.59 -8.48
N ALA A 143 -7.08 2.89 -7.55
CA ALA A 143 -6.18 4.04 -7.65
C ALA A 143 -5.18 3.90 -8.81
N LEU A 144 -4.64 2.70 -9.01
CA LEU A 144 -3.59 2.41 -9.99
C LEU A 144 -4.13 1.94 -11.35
N LEU A 145 -5.19 1.10 -11.34
CA LEU A 145 -5.73 0.42 -12.52
C LEU A 145 -7.08 0.99 -13.00
N GLY A 146 -7.58 2.02 -12.30
CA GLY A 146 -8.81 2.67 -12.67
C GLY A 146 -10.08 2.12 -12.00
N SER A 147 -11.18 2.84 -12.13
CA SER A 147 -12.45 2.58 -11.40
C SER A 147 -13.14 1.26 -11.79
N SER A 148 -12.83 0.71 -12.96
CA SER A 148 -13.33 -0.57 -13.44
C SER A 148 -12.67 -1.78 -12.78
N PHE A 149 -11.53 -1.61 -12.12
CA PHE A 149 -10.82 -2.69 -11.43
C PHE A 149 -11.71 -3.40 -10.39
N ARG A 150 -11.67 -4.74 -10.41
CA ARG A 150 -12.42 -5.61 -9.50
C ARG A 150 -11.49 -6.69 -8.94
N LEU A 151 -11.07 -6.54 -7.70
CA LEU A 151 -10.15 -7.46 -7.03
C LEU A 151 -10.60 -8.92 -7.10
N THR A 152 -11.90 -9.19 -6.92
CA THR A 152 -12.46 -10.54 -6.94
C THR A 152 -12.31 -11.27 -8.27
N ARG A 153 -11.99 -10.55 -9.35
CA ARG A 153 -11.76 -11.14 -10.69
C ARG A 153 -10.27 -11.19 -11.06
N SER A 154 -9.42 -10.59 -10.22
CA SER A 154 -8.03 -10.29 -10.57
C SER A 154 -7.05 -10.75 -9.48
N ARG A 155 -7.55 -11.38 -8.42
CA ARG A 155 -6.72 -11.83 -7.29
C ARG A 155 -5.79 -12.96 -7.71
N GLY A 156 -4.51 -12.83 -7.36
CA GLY A 156 -3.49 -13.86 -7.56
C GLY A 156 -2.99 -14.03 -8.99
N GLU A 157 -3.57 -13.30 -9.96
CA GLU A 157 -3.22 -13.41 -11.37
C GLU A 157 -2.46 -12.19 -11.87
N PRO A 158 -1.54 -12.36 -12.85
CA PRO A 158 -0.91 -11.23 -13.54
C PRO A 158 -1.93 -10.37 -14.28
N LEU A 159 -1.73 -9.06 -14.21
CA LEU A 159 -2.59 -8.04 -14.81
C LEU A 159 -1.84 -7.30 -15.91
N GLU A 160 -2.51 -7.01 -17.03
CA GLU A 160 -1.98 -6.13 -18.07
C GLU A 160 -1.91 -4.69 -17.56
N SER A 161 -0.70 -4.12 -17.50
CA SER A 161 -0.48 -2.75 -17.05
C SER A 161 0.95 -2.29 -17.38
N ASP A 162 1.11 -1.01 -17.69
CA ASP A 162 2.42 -0.37 -17.95
C ASP A 162 3.14 0.08 -16.66
N LEU A 163 2.57 -0.19 -15.48
CA LEU A 163 3.12 0.26 -14.19
C LEU A 163 4.38 -0.51 -13.77
N ALA A 164 4.51 -1.77 -14.18
CA ALA A 164 5.66 -2.62 -13.95
C ALA A 164 5.63 -3.81 -14.93
N PRO A 165 6.77 -4.52 -15.14
CA PRO A 165 6.82 -5.73 -15.96
C PRO A 165 5.83 -6.81 -15.54
N CYS A 166 5.58 -6.94 -14.23
CA CYS A 166 4.55 -7.79 -13.67
C CYS A 166 3.72 -7.00 -12.66
N VAL A 167 2.40 -6.95 -12.86
CA VAL A 167 1.47 -6.35 -11.91
C VAL A 167 0.53 -7.44 -11.40
N MET A 168 0.39 -7.55 -10.09
CA MET A 168 -0.50 -8.53 -9.44
C MET A 168 -1.33 -7.83 -8.36
N ALA A 169 -2.46 -8.42 -8.01
CA ALA A 169 -3.30 -7.89 -6.93
C ALA A 169 -3.77 -9.02 -6.00
N THR A 170 -3.80 -8.71 -4.71
CA THR A 170 -4.36 -9.59 -3.68
C THR A 170 -5.19 -8.79 -2.68
N ILE A 171 -5.78 -9.45 -1.71
CA ILE A 171 -6.53 -8.78 -0.63
C ILE A 171 -5.61 -7.87 0.18
N HIS A 172 -6.19 -6.83 0.80
CA HIS A 172 -5.46 -6.11 1.83
C HIS A 172 -5.35 -6.98 3.09
N PRO A 173 -4.18 -7.09 3.74
CA PRO A 173 -4.00 -7.98 4.91
C PRO A 173 -5.01 -7.74 6.04
N ALA A 174 -5.52 -6.52 6.18
CA ALA A 174 -6.60 -6.22 7.12
C ALA A 174 -7.91 -6.99 6.84
N ALA A 175 -8.12 -7.55 5.65
CA ALA A 175 -9.29 -8.40 5.37
C ALA A 175 -9.23 -9.70 6.17
N ILE A 176 -8.05 -10.29 6.34
CA ILE A 176 -7.80 -11.47 7.17
C ILE A 176 -8.30 -11.23 8.61
N LEU A 177 -7.98 -10.04 9.14
CA LEU A 177 -8.37 -9.68 10.52
C LEU A 177 -9.87 -9.46 10.69
N ARG A 178 -10.60 -9.19 9.60
CA ARG A 178 -12.05 -8.97 9.58
C ARG A 178 -12.85 -10.24 9.26
N ALA A 179 -12.18 -11.36 9.03
CA ALA A 179 -12.86 -12.64 8.80
C ALA A 179 -13.75 -13.00 9.99
N PRO A 180 -14.95 -13.57 9.75
CA PRO A 180 -15.99 -13.71 10.76
C PRO A 180 -15.60 -14.64 11.91
N ASP A 181 -14.80 -15.68 11.65
CA ASP A 181 -14.36 -16.68 12.61
C ASP A 181 -12.93 -17.13 12.37
N GLY A 182 -12.46 -18.08 13.16
CA GLY A 182 -11.09 -18.61 13.09
C GLY A 182 -10.81 -19.41 11.83
N GLU A 183 -11.79 -20.18 11.35
CA GLU A 183 -11.66 -21.02 10.15
C GLU A 183 -11.58 -20.14 8.90
N ALA A 184 -12.50 -19.21 8.73
CA ALA A 184 -12.47 -18.23 7.64
C ALA A 184 -11.18 -17.39 7.65
N ARG A 185 -10.68 -17.02 8.84
CA ARG A 185 -9.43 -16.28 8.97
C ARG A 185 -8.23 -17.11 8.51
N GLN A 186 -8.21 -18.40 8.87
CA GLN A 186 -7.13 -19.28 8.44
C GLN A 186 -7.18 -19.51 6.92
N ALA A 187 -8.37 -19.73 6.35
CA ALA A 187 -8.55 -19.87 4.91
C ALA A 187 -8.06 -18.63 4.15
N GLU A 188 -8.40 -17.42 4.64
CA GLU A 188 -7.91 -16.18 4.01
C GLU A 188 -6.39 -16.00 4.14
N ARG A 189 -5.77 -16.47 5.24
CA ARG A 189 -4.30 -16.48 5.38
C ARG A 189 -3.64 -17.40 4.35
N GLU A 190 -4.14 -18.62 4.21
CA GLU A 190 -3.60 -19.57 3.24
C GLU A 190 -3.74 -19.01 1.82
N ALA A 191 -4.91 -18.54 1.44
CA ALA A 191 -5.12 -17.93 0.12
C ALA A 191 -4.24 -16.68 -0.10
N PHE A 192 -3.97 -15.89 0.94
CA PHE A 192 -3.05 -14.75 0.85
C PHE A 192 -1.59 -15.19 0.66
N VAL A 193 -1.18 -16.29 1.32
CA VAL A 193 0.15 -16.88 1.13
C VAL A 193 0.28 -17.46 -0.28
N ASP A 194 -0.74 -18.12 -0.82
CA ASP A 194 -0.74 -18.63 -2.20
C ASP A 194 -0.56 -17.50 -3.22
N ASP A 195 -1.24 -16.36 -3.03
CA ASP A 195 -1.05 -15.16 -3.86
C ASP A 195 0.41 -14.66 -3.79
N LEU A 196 1.01 -14.64 -2.58
CA LEU A 196 2.41 -14.23 -2.41
C LEU A 196 3.40 -15.26 -2.95
N GLN A 197 3.07 -16.55 -2.94
CA GLN A 197 3.89 -17.59 -3.59
C GLN A 197 3.97 -17.35 -5.11
N ALA A 198 2.85 -16.95 -5.73
CA ALA A 198 2.84 -16.57 -7.14
C ALA A 198 3.72 -15.34 -7.40
N VAL A 199 3.74 -14.36 -6.47
CA VAL A 199 4.66 -13.20 -6.52
C VAL A 199 6.13 -13.64 -6.41
N ALA A 200 6.45 -14.52 -5.44
CA ALA A 200 7.81 -15.03 -5.23
C ALA A 200 8.33 -15.73 -6.51
N ALA A 201 7.51 -16.56 -7.14
CA ALA A 201 7.87 -17.23 -8.40
C ALA A 201 8.20 -16.26 -9.55
N ARG A 202 7.63 -15.03 -9.55
CA ARG A 202 7.96 -13.98 -10.53
C ARG A 202 9.27 -13.25 -10.21
N LEU A 203 9.72 -13.30 -8.97
CA LEU A 203 10.99 -12.71 -8.56
C LEU A 203 12.18 -13.67 -8.78
N ASP A 204 11.92 -14.98 -8.81
CA ASP A 204 12.96 -16.00 -8.97
C ASP A 204 13.28 -16.31 -10.46
N GLY A 205 12.43 -15.92 -11.37
CA GLY A 205 12.57 -16.10 -12.83
C GLY A 205 13.10 -14.89 -13.52
#